data_446ff7cb0f452ca36da05db55d17a507
#
_entry.id   446ff7cb0f452ca36da05db55d17a507
#
_cell.length_a   1.000
_cell.length_b   1.000
_cell.length_c   1.000
_cell.angle_alpha   90.00
_cell.angle_beta   90.00
_cell.angle_gamma   90.00
#
_symmetry.space_group_name_H-M   'P 1'
#
loop_
_entity.id
_entity.type
_entity.pdbx_description
1 polymer ?
#
loop_
_entity_poly.entity_id
_entity_poly.type
_entity_poly.pdbx_seq_one_letter_code
_entity_poly.pdbx_strand_id
1 'polypeptide(L)'
;FETLHVPTSCRHCEHPHCMSDCPADAIHRAPDGEVFIDDTCIGCGNCAGNCPYGVIQLAYPAQEKPSLLSWLLFGSGPGPGQDKSPREKVEGARSVAAKCDMCKDIEGGASCVSACPTGAAIRVKPEEFLSITNLAKAG
;
A
#
# COMPACT_ATOMS: atom_id res chain seq x y z
N PHE A 1 7.47 25.46 13.32
CA PHE A 1 6.58 24.65 12.48
C PHE A 1 5.51 24.04 13.39
N GLU A 2 4.24 24.35 13.19
CA GLU A 2 3.14 23.86 14.03
C GLU A 2 2.77 22.40 13.73
N THR A 3 2.99 21.94 12.50
CA THR A 3 2.70 20.56 12.07
C THR A 3 3.73 20.10 11.03
N LEU A 4 4.24 18.88 11.20
CA LEU A 4 5.10 18.22 10.24
C LEU A 4 4.35 16.99 9.66
N HIS A 5 4.09 17.01 8.37
CA HIS A 5 3.50 15.88 7.66
C HIS A 5 4.60 14.99 7.07
N VAL A 6 4.77 13.80 7.65
CA VAL A 6 5.75 12.82 7.17
C VAL A 6 5.00 11.65 6.54
N PRO A 7 5.16 11.39 5.25
CA PRO A 7 4.59 10.21 4.63
C PRO A 7 5.28 8.96 5.19
N THR A 8 4.48 7.98 5.59
CA THR A 8 4.98 6.70 6.08
C THR A 8 4.59 5.57 5.14
N SER A 9 5.49 4.62 4.94
CA SER A 9 5.28 3.41 4.15
C SER A 9 5.71 2.18 4.92
N CYS A 10 5.38 0.99 4.41
CA CYS A 10 5.86 -0.26 5.00
C CYS A 10 7.40 -0.26 5.06
N ARG A 11 7.95 -0.67 6.20
CA ARG A 11 9.39 -0.75 6.45
C ARG A 11 9.98 -2.11 6.11
N HIS A 12 9.16 -3.09 5.73
CA HIS A 12 9.58 -4.47 5.46
C HIS A 12 10.51 -5.01 6.57
N CYS A 13 10.05 -4.87 7.82
CA CYS A 13 10.81 -5.14 9.04
C CYS A 13 11.54 -6.48 8.99
N GLU A 14 12.71 -6.56 9.60
CA GLU A 14 13.47 -7.80 9.73
C GLU A 14 12.69 -8.84 10.57
N HIS A 15 12.06 -8.37 11.66
CA HIS A 15 11.17 -9.16 12.52
C HIS A 15 9.76 -8.57 12.44
N PRO A 16 8.95 -8.95 11.42
CA PRO A 16 7.66 -8.32 11.19
C PRO A 16 6.59 -8.86 12.15
N HIS A 17 6.16 -8.08 13.12
CA HIS A 17 5.05 -8.44 14.03
C HIS A 17 3.76 -8.75 13.28
N CYS A 18 3.52 -8.10 12.16
CA CYS A 18 2.36 -8.40 11.32
C CYS A 18 2.36 -9.84 10.79
N MET A 19 3.51 -10.43 10.58
CA MET A 19 3.66 -11.83 10.15
C MET A 19 3.45 -12.79 11.31
N SER A 20 4.12 -12.56 12.45
CA SER A 20 4.00 -13.43 13.65
C SER A 20 2.59 -13.50 14.20
N ASP A 21 1.83 -12.42 14.05
CA ASP A 21 0.47 -12.29 14.60
C ASP A 21 -0.64 -12.59 13.58
N CYS A 22 -0.28 -13.11 12.40
CA CYS A 22 -1.24 -13.47 11.36
C CYS A 22 -1.85 -14.85 11.62
N PRO A 23 -3.15 -14.98 11.98
CA PRO A 23 -3.75 -16.27 12.28
C PRO A 23 -3.97 -17.14 11.03
N ALA A 24 -3.96 -16.54 9.85
CA ALA A 24 -4.11 -17.23 8.56
C ALA A 24 -2.75 -17.54 7.90
N ASP A 25 -1.64 -17.17 8.53
CA ASP A 25 -0.30 -17.29 7.98
C ASP A 25 -0.18 -16.72 6.55
N ALA A 26 -0.87 -15.62 6.30
CA ALA A 26 -0.98 -14.97 4.98
C ALA A 26 0.10 -13.91 4.73
N ILE A 27 1.04 -13.74 5.65
CA ILE A 27 2.09 -12.73 5.53
C ILE A 27 3.43 -13.42 5.51
N HIS A 28 4.18 -13.22 4.44
CA HIS A 28 5.44 -13.90 4.21
C HIS A 28 6.57 -12.91 3.94
N ARG A 29 7.80 -13.38 4.09
CA ARG A 29 9.01 -12.63 3.74
C ARG A 29 9.69 -13.30 2.55
N ALA A 30 9.89 -12.55 1.48
CA ALA A 30 10.65 -12.98 0.33
C ALA A 30 12.16 -12.96 0.61
N PRO A 31 12.98 -13.71 -0.18
CA PRO A 31 14.43 -13.73 -0.02
C PRO A 31 15.11 -12.37 -0.19
N ASP A 32 14.51 -11.45 -0.93
CA ASP A 32 14.98 -10.08 -1.12
C ASP A 32 14.61 -9.14 0.04
N GLY A 33 13.96 -9.69 1.08
CA GLY A 33 13.56 -8.96 2.29
C GLY A 33 12.20 -8.30 2.22
N GLU A 34 11.50 -8.40 1.09
CA GLU A 34 10.13 -7.91 1.02
C GLU A 34 9.21 -8.73 1.94
N VAL A 35 8.38 -8.03 2.70
CA VAL A 35 7.26 -8.65 3.41
C VAL A 35 6.02 -8.43 2.54
N PHE A 36 5.31 -9.47 2.19
CA PHE A 36 4.10 -9.40 1.35
C PHE A 36 2.92 -10.15 1.97
N ILE A 37 1.74 -9.90 1.47
CA ILE A 37 0.49 -10.51 1.90
C ILE A 37 -0.07 -11.30 0.72
N ASP A 38 -0.42 -12.55 0.94
CA ASP A 38 -0.98 -13.43 -0.08
C ASP A 38 -2.52 -13.52 -0.04
N ASP A 39 -3.08 -14.30 -0.96
CA ASP A 39 -4.52 -14.46 -1.14
C ASP A 39 -5.23 -15.22 -0.01
N THR A 40 -4.49 -15.86 0.89
CA THR A 40 -5.03 -16.56 2.08
C THR A 40 -5.48 -15.59 3.16
N CYS A 41 -5.18 -14.30 3.01
CA CYS A 41 -5.57 -13.24 3.95
C CYS A 41 -7.07 -13.28 4.24
N ILE A 42 -7.45 -13.40 5.50
CA ILE A 42 -8.86 -13.44 5.96
C ILE A 42 -9.41 -12.06 6.34
N GLY A 43 -8.62 -11.00 6.28
CA GLY A 43 -9.06 -9.64 6.61
C GLY A 43 -9.36 -9.40 8.08
N CYS A 44 -8.76 -10.16 9.00
CA CYS A 44 -9.02 -10.06 10.46
C CYS A 44 -8.54 -8.74 11.07
N GLY A 45 -7.59 -8.04 10.45
CA GLY A 45 -7.09 -6.75 10.93
C GLY A 45 -5.97 -6.80 11.97
N ASN A 46 -5.58 -7.98 12.48
CA ASN A 46 -4.52 -8.10 13.50
C ASN A 46 -3.22 -7.42 13.06
N CYS A 47 -2.81 -7.63 11.80
CA CYS A 47 -1.61 -7.02 11.24
C CYS A 47 -1.68 -5.49 11.19
N ALA A 48 -2.86 -4.91 10.99
CA ALA A 48 -3.05 -3.47 11.00
C ALA A 48 -2.94 -2.91 12.43
N GLY A 49 -3.52 -3.60 13.42
CA GLY A 49 -3.44 -3.22 14.83
C GLY A 49 -2.02 -3.32 15.41
N ASN A 50 -1.26 -4.32 14.97
CA ASN A 50 0.08 -4.61 15.49
C ASN A 50 1.21 -3.94 14.71
N CYS A 51 0.89 -3.20 13.65
CA CYS A 51 1.89 -2.44 12.91
C CYS A 51 2.30 -1.18 13.67
N PRO A 52 3.54 -1.05 14.17
CA PRO A 52 3.98 0.12 14.93
C PRO A 52 4.01 1.40 14.09
N TYR A 53 3.98 1.27 12.76
CA TYR A 53 3.99 2.40 11.83
C TYR A 53 2.60 2.75 11.31
N GLY A 54 1.55 1.96 11.61
CA GLY A 54 0.18 2.19 11.17
C GLY A 54 -0.02 2.18 9.65
N VAL A 55 0.82 1.45 8.90
CA VAL A 55 0.86 1.50 7.43
C VAL A 55 0.10 0.37 6.74
N ILE A 56 -0.49 -0.54 7.50
CA ILE A 56 -1.33 -1.61 6.97
C ILE A 56 -2.79 -1.16 7.06
N GLN A 57 -3.49 -1.20 5.96
CA GLN A 57 -4.89 -0.83 5.87
C GLN A 57 -5.73 -2.04 5.44
N LEU A 58 -6.99 -2.07 5.85
CA LEU A 58 -7.95 -3.03 5.33
C LEU A 58 -8.63 -2.40 4.12
N ALA A 59 -8.43 -3.01 2.96
CA ALA A 59 -9.04 -2.63 1.70
C ALA A 59 -10.18 -3.58 1.36
N TYR A 60 -11.24 -3.06 0.78
CA TYR A 60 -12.28 -3.85 0.16
C TYR A 60 -11.96 -4.00 -1.33
N PRO A 61 -12.30 -5.14 -1.97
CA PRO A 61 -12.13 -5.30 -3.40
C PRO A 61 -12.85 -4.16 -4.12
N ALA A 62 -12.21 -3.63 -5.16
CA ALA A 62 -12.82 -2.60 -5.99
C ALA A 62 -14.12 -3.14 -6.60
N GLN A 63 -15.19 -2.38 -6.50
CA GLN A 63 -16.42 -2.71 -7.22
C GLN A 63 -16.14 -2.63 -8.72
N GLU A 64 -16.60 -3.63 -9.45
CA GLU A 64 -16.57 -3.59 -10.91
C GLU A 64 -17.35 -2.35 -11.37
N LYS A 65 -16.68 -1.50 -12.13
CA LYS A 65 -17.33 -0.31 -12.69
C LYS A 65 -18.40 -0.79 -13.67
N PRO A 66 -19.65 -0.33 -13.57
CA PRO A 66 -20.68 -0.68 -14.54
C PRO A 66 -20.20 -0.30 -15.94
N SER A 67 -20.49 -1.16 -16.92
CA SER A 67 -20.12 -0.85 -18.30
C SER A 67 -20.81 0.45 -18.74
N LEU A 68 -20.14 1.21 -19.60
CA LEU A 68 -20.68 2.47 -20.15
C LEU A 68 -22.10 2.29 -20.73
N LEU A 69 -22.39 1.13 -21.33
CA LEU A 69 -23.68 0.76 -21.86
C LEU A 69 -24.73 0.55 -20.74
N SER A 70 -24.36 -0.11 -19.64
CA SER A 70 -25.30 -0.32 -18.54
C SER A 70 -25.61 0.98 -17.80
N TRP A 71 -24.63 1.88 -17.69
CA TRP A 71 -24.85 3.21 -17.13
C TRP A 71 -25.78 4.06 -18.03
N LEU A 72 -25.56 4.03 -19.35
CA LEU A 72 -26.35 4.81 -20.32
C LEU A 72 -27.81 4.30 -20.46
N LEU A 73 -28.01 2.97 -20.38
CA LEU A 73 -29.33 2.36 -20.62
C LEU A 73 -30.15 2.19 -19.34
N PHE A 74 -29.52 2.00 -18.19
CA PHE A 74 -30.20 1.66 -16.94
C PHE A 74 -29.93 2.67 -15.80
N GLY A 75 -29.09 3.65 -16.00
CA GLY A 75 -28.75 4.66 -15.00
C GLY A 75 -28.13 4.08 -13.70
N SER A 76 -27.71 2.81 -13.73
CA SER A 76 -27.22 2.11 -12.56
C SER A 76 -25.71 2.27 -12.42
N GLY A 77 -25.28 2.89 -11.33
CA GLY A 77 -23.88 3.06 -10.97
C GLY A 77 -23.48 4.50 -10.70
N PRO A 78 -22.29 4.72 -10.14
CA PRO A 78 -21.75 6.05 -9.95
C PRO A 78 -21.50 6.71 -11.32
N GLY A 79 -21.85 7.99 -11.45
CA GLY A 79 -21.57 8.77 -12.65
C GLY A 79 -20.06 8.86 -12.94
N PRO A 80 -19.67 9.21 -14.18
CA PRO A 80 -18.27 9.40 -14.54
C PRO A 80 -17.63 10.43 -13.58
N GLY A 81 -16.56 10.04 -12.88
CA GLY A 81 -15.87 10.89 -11.90
C GLY A 81 -16.40 10.82 -10.47
N GLN A 82 -17.48 10.10 -10.20
CA GLN A 82 -17.92 9.81 -8.84
C GLN A 82 -17.37 8.44 -8.41
N ASP A 83 -16.11 8.40 -8.03
CA ASP A 83 -15.59 7.25 -7.32
C ASP A 83 -16.21 7.21 -5.93
N LYS A 84 -17.06 6.21 -5.69
CA LYS A 84 -17.52 5.93 -4.32
C LYS A 84 -16.28 5.70 -3.46
N SER A 85 -16.26 6.39 -2.33
CA SER A 85 -15.19 6.25 -1.34
C SER A 85 -14.87 4.76 -1.11
N PRO A 86 -13.59 4.35 -1.13
CA PRO A 86 -13.19 2.96 -0.89
C PRO A 86 -13.61 2.40 0.48
N ARG A 87 -14.26 3.21 1.30
CA ARG A 87 -14.68 2.89 2.66
C ARG A 87 -16.11 2.35 2.79
N GLU A 88 -16.88 2.34 1.72
CA GLU A 88 -18.23 1.79 1.80
C GLU A 88 -18.12 0.24 1.76
N LYS A 89 -18.43 -0.36 2.91
CA LYS A 89 -18.45 -1.83 3.04
C LYS A 89 -19.46 -2.39 2.04
N VAL A 90 -18.96 -3.14 1.08
CA VAL A 90 -19.81 -3.94 0.21
C VAL A 90 -20.33 -5.10 1.04
N GLU A 91 -21.64 -5.21 1.22
CA GLU A 91 -22.23 -6.35 1.92
C GLU A 91 -21.78 -7.65 1.21
N GLY A 92 -21.14 -8.54 1.98
CA GLY A 92 -20.62 -9.80 1.48
C GLY A 92 -19.20 -9.75 0.91
N ALA A 93 -18.57 -8.59 0.75
CA ALA A 93 -17.19 -8.51 0.31
C ALA A 93 -16.22 -8.66 1.50
N ARG A 94 -15.29 -9.60 1.35
CA ARG A 94 -14.22 -9.82 2.33
C ARG A 94 -13.17 -8.71 2.19
N SER A 95 -12.87 -8.03 3.30
CA SER A 95 -11.73 -7.11 3.33
C SER A 95 -10.42 -7.89 3.28
N VAL A 96 -9.40 -7.30 2.69
CA VAL A 96 -8.04 -7.84 2.68
C VAL A 96 -7.08 -6.78 3.21
N ALA A 97 -6.02 -7.21 3.87
CA ALA A 97 -5.00 -6.30 4.31
C ALA A 97 -4.17 -5.82 3.11
N ALA A 98 -3.91 -4.53 3.05
CA ALA A 98 -3.10 -3.91 2.00
C ALA A 98 -1.99 -3.07 2.63
N LYS A 99 -0.80 -3.12 2.05
CA LYS A 99 0.37 -2.34 2.44
C LYS A 99 1.23 -2.04 1.22
N CYS A 100 2.28 -1.26 1.40
CA CYS A 100 3.27 -1.03 0.34
C CYS A 100 3.90 -2.36 -0.11
N ASP A 101 3.86 -2.61 -1.43
CA ASP A 101 4.42 -3.76 -2.16
C ASP A 101 5.73 -3.41 -2.87
N MET A 102 6.29 -2.25 -2.61
CA MET A 102 7.44 -1.67 -3.29
C MET A 102 7.24 -1.44 -4.80
N CYS A 103 6.02 -1.56 -5.29
CA CYS A 103 5.68 -1.43 -6.72
C CYS A 103 6.55 -2.34 -7.62
N LYS A 104 6.74 -3.60 -7.20
CA LYS A 104 7.68 -4.55 -7.80
C LYS A 104 7.34 -4.88 -9.26
N ASP A 105 6.04 -5.00 -9.55
CA ASP A 105 5.51 -5.43 -10.85
C ASP A 105 4.94 -4.27 -11.68
N ILE A 106 5.25 -3.02 -11.29
CA ILE A 106 4.75 -1.83 -12.00
C ILE A 106 5.82 -1.28 -12.93
N GLU A 107 5.56 -1.33 -14.24
CA GLU A 107 6.37 -0.61 -15.21
C GLU A 107 6.39 0.89 -14.91
N GLY A 108 7.58 1.49 -14.87
CA GLY A 108 7.74 2.91 -14.50
C GLY A 108 8.14 3.15 -13.05
N GLY A 109 8.23 2.08 -12.22
CA GLY A 109 8.77 2.14 -10.88
C GLY A 109 7.77 2.60 -9.81
N ALA A 110 8.27 3.18 -8.73
CA ALA A 110 7.46 3.50 -7.57
C ALA A 110 6.46 4.63 -7.83
N SER A 111 5.17 4.33 -7.80
CA SER A 111 4.08 5.28 -8.06
C SER A 111 4.10 6.50 -7.12
N CYS A 112 4.53 6.34 -5.87
CA CYS A 112 4.69 7.45 -4.94
C CYS A 112 5.79 8.45 -5.35
N VAL A 113 6.81 7.97 -6.07
CA VAL A 113 7.89 8.83 -6.61
C VAL A 113 7.37 9.58 -7.84
N SER A 114 6.77 8.87 -8.79
CA SER A 114 6.27 9.47 -10.03
C SER A 114 5.10 10.44 -9.81
N ALA A 115 4.29 10.19 -8.78
CA ALA A 115 3.17 11.06 -8.43
C ALA A 115 3.54 12.26 -7.55
N CYS A 116 4.78 12.37 -7.09
CA CYS A 116 5.19 13.46 -6.19
C CYS A 116 5.41 14.76 -6.99
N PRO A 117 4.56 15.80 -6.83
CA PRO A 117 4.65 17.02 -7.64
C PRO A 117 5.88 17.87 -7.31
N THR A 118 6.46 17.68 -6.11
CA THR A 118 7.62 18.46 -5.63
C THR A 118 8.93 17.70 -5.80
N GLY A 119 8.90 16.44 -6.26
CA GLY A 119 10.10 15.59 -6.33
C GLY A 119 10.71 15.23 -4.95
N ALA A 120 9.96 15.44 -3.87
CA ALA A 120 10.44 15.16 -2.51
C ALA A 120 10.49 13.66 -2.18
N ALA A 121 9.75 12.83 -2.93
CA ALA A 121 9.80 11.39 -2.79
C ALA A 121 10.88 10.83 -3.72
N ILE A 122 11.86 10.16 -3.14
CA ILE A 122 12.94 9.49 -3.87
C ILE A 122 13.02 8.02 -3.44
N ARG A 123 13.41 7.16 -4.36
CA ARG A 123 13.72 5.77 -4.09
C ARG A 123 15.18 5.54 -4.41
N VAL A 124 15.93 5.12 -3.42
CA VAL A 124 17.35 4.83 -3.54
C VAL A 124 17.65 3.44 -3.01
N LYS A 125 18.66 2.80 -3.55
CA LYS A 125 19.19 1.57 -2.97
C LYS A 125 20.00 1.92 -1.73
N PRO A 126 20.03 1.03 -0.69
CA PRO A 126 20.81 1.28 0.53
C PRO A 126 22.27 1.63 0.25
N GLU A 127 22.90 0.96 -0.72
CA GLU A 127 24.29 1.18 -1.12
C GLU A 127 24.50 2.57 -1.73
N GLU A 128 23.57 3.01 -2.56
CA GLU A 128 23.60 4.35 -3.17
C GLU A 128 23.40 5.44 -2.11
N PHE A 129 22.49 5.22 -1.15
CA PHE A 129 22.25 6.16 -0.05
C PHE A 129 23.49 6.34 0.82
N LEU A 130 24.19 5.26 1.16
CA LEU A 130 25.43 5.32 1.93
C LEU A 130 26.54 6.05 1.17
N SER A 131 26.63 5.91 -0.14
CA SER A 131 27.60 6.65 -0.96
C SER A 131 27.31 8.16 -0.99
N ILE A 132 26.04 8.55 -1.11
CA ILE A 132 25.60 9.96 -1.09
C ILE A 132 25.92 10.62 0.27
N THR A 133 25.65 9.90 1.37
CA THR A 133 25.93 10.43 2.72
C THR A 133 27.42 10.56 3.00
N ASN A 134 28.26 9.72 2.42
CA ASN A 134 29.72 9.84 2.53
C ASN A 134 30.27 11.02 1.73
N LEU A 135 29.69 11.32 0.57
CA LEU A 135 30.04 12.50 -0.21
C LEU A 135 29.66 13.80 0.50
N ALA A 136 28.50 13.82 1.18
CA ALA A 136 28.07 14.99 1.96
C ALA A 136 28.93 15.28 3.20
N LYS A 137 29.69 14.29 3.69
CA LYS A 137 30.64 14.46 4.81
C LYS A 137 32.05 14.86 4.36
N ALA A 138 32.35 14.73 3.07
CA ALA A 138 33.67 15.03 2.52
C ALA A 138 33.80 16.47 1.96
N GLY A 139 32.75 17.27 2.00
CA GLY A 139 32.73 18.71 1.68
C GLY A 139 32.44 19.55 2.89
#